data_4544558354c8e4bfa3fb27b7e382a23c
#
_entry.id   4544558354c8e4bfa3fb27b7e382a23c
#
_cell.length_a   1.000
_cell.length_b   1.000
_cell.length_c   1.000
_cell.angle_alpha   90.00
_cell.angle_beta   90.00
_cell.angle_gamma   90.00
#
_symmetry.space_group_name_H-M   'P 1'
#
loop_
_entity.id
_entity.type
_entity.pdbx_description
1 polymer ?
#
loop_
_entity_poly.entity_id
_entity_poly.type
_entity_poly.pdbx_seq_one_letter_code
_entity_poly.pdbx_strand_id
1 'polypeptide(L)'
;TLLGWFNFWADFRPYGPIAILYFAGISGSYALGMSVFSVTMLAQSLFEVPTGVLSDMVGRKRTVVYGAVAGVFSLTFYAIGGTYLALLVGAVFEGLGRAFYSGNNEALLYDTLVEMDRQDDFQQYLGKTSSMFQIALAISALIGGLIAAISFELVMWVSVVPMALAFVVSLRLVEPRAHSGSRGNIYAHFSTALRHFRQNARLRALSIASILSFATGESSWLFRSAFIESLWPVWALGIAQLIANATAAISFYFAGPLIRRFGEFRLLVGGMTISELINLFSLAVPTVLSPALMASNSIFFGVNTVASQSLIQREFTDAQRATMGSLNSFAGSVAFAVFSFLLGALADRIGVIPALIGTALLSVVPMVMYWRVLRPRSPEPQPVDTAEPTSKAL
;
A
#
# COMPACT_ATOMS: atom_id res chain seq x y z
N THR A 1 -21.85 6.69 -10.31
CA THR A 1 -22.04 5.23 -10.36
C THR A 1 -22.13 4.65 -8.94
N LEU A 2 -22.93 3.60 -8.73
CA LEU A 2 -23.09 2.97 -7.40
C LEU A 2 -21.77 2.43 -6.85
N LEU A 3 -20.93 1.84 -7.71
CA LEU A 3 -19.59 1.36 -7.31
C LEU A 3 -18.69 2.49 -6.80
N GLY A 4 -18.74 3.67 -7.42
CA GLY A 4 -18.01 4.84 -6.93
C GLY A 4 -18.47 5.27 -5.52
N TRP A 5 -19.77 5.29 -5.26
CA TRP A 5 -20.32 5.59 -3.93
C TRP A 5 -19.98 4.50 -2.91
N PHE A 6 -19.95 3.24 -3.34
CA PHE A 6 -19.49 2.14 -2.50
C PHE A 6 -18.03 2.36 -2.09
N ASN A 7 -17.13 2.61 -3.05
CA ASN A 7 -15.72 2.86 -2.76
C ASN A 7 -15.53 4.10 -1.87
N PHE A 8 -16.29 5.18 -2.12
CA PHE A 8 -16.26 6.37 -1.27
C PHE A 8 -16.56 6.02 0.19
N TRP A 9 -17.65 5.32 0.47
CA TRP A 9 -18.05 5.00 1.84
C TRP A 9 -17.18 3.93 2.48
N ALA A 10 -16.70 2.92 1.74
CA ALA A 10 -15.80 1.88 2.23
C ALA A 10 -14.42 2.43 2.64
N ASP A 11 -13.98 3.49 1.97
CA ASP A 11 -12.69 4.14 2.23
C ASP A 11 -12.81 5.44 3.02
N PHE A 12 -14.00 5.81 3.46
CA PHE A 12 -14.20 6.91 4.39
C PHE A 12 -13.86 6.45 5.81
N ARG A 13 -12.58 6.63 6.20
CA ARG A 13 -11.98 6.06 7.42
C ARG A 13 -11.50 7.15 8.39
N PRO A 14 -12.41 7.74 9.18
CA PRO A 14 -12.04 8.78 10.15
C PRO A 14 -10.98 8.34 11.15
N TYR A 15 -10.92 7.05 11.51
CA TYR A 15 -9.95 6.51 12.46
C TYR A 15 -8.51 6.49 11.91
N GLY A 16 -8.29 6.62 10.59
CA GLY A 16 -6.96 6.49 9.98
C GLY A 16 -5.86 7.33 10.65
N PRO A 17 -6.05 8.62 10.88
CA PRO A 17 -5.03 9.48 11.50
C PRO A 17 -4.64 9.09 12.93
N ILE A 18 -5.54 8.45 13.68
CA ILE A 18 -5.37 8.14 15.11
C ILE A 18 -5.19 6.65 15.41
N ALA A 19 -5.24 5.79 14.38
CA ALA A 19 -5.32 4.34 14.56
C ALA A 19 -4.23 3.79 15.47
N ILE A 20 -2.96 4.15 15.25
CA ILE A 20 -1.86 3.65 16.09
C ILE A 20 -1.96 4.15 17.53
N LEU A 21 -2.38 5.38 17.74
CA LEU A 21 -2.53 5.95 19.09
C LEU A 21 -3.63 5.23 19.86
N TYR A 22 -4.76 5.00 19.21
CA TYR A 22 -5.88 4.25 19.79
C TYR A 22 -5.51 2.79 20.09
N PHE A 23 -4.89 2.10 19.14
CA PHE A 23 -4.50 0.70 19.30
C PHE A 23 -3.43 0.53 20.38
N ALA A 24 -2.44 1.40 20.42
CA ALA A 24 -1.42 1.40 21.47
C ALA A 24 -2.01 1.75 22.84
N GLY A 25 -2.94 2.70 22.91
CA GLY A 25 -3.63 3.08 24.14
C GLY A 25 -4.41 1.92 24.76
N ILE A 26 -5.14 1.12 23.94
CA ILE A 26 -5.89 -0.05 24.44
C ILE A 26 -4.95 -1.22 24.77
N SER A 27 -3.98 -1.49 23.93
CA SER A 27 -3.08 -2.66 24.09
C SER A 27 -1.97 -2.44 25.10
N GLY A 28 -1.70 -1.18 25.50
CA GLY A 28 -0.68 -0.81 26.47
C GLY A 28 0.72 -0.69 25.92
N SER A 29 0.95 -0.91 24.60
CA SER A 29 2.27 -0.72 23.96
C SER A 29 2.16 -0.46 22.46
N TYR A 30 3.16 0.22 21.90
CA TYR A 30 3.27 0.41 20.47
C TYR A 30 3.51 -0.91 19.71
N ALA A 31 4.23 -1.87 20.31
CA ALA A 31 4.43 -3.19 19.72
C ALA A 31 3.10 -3.89 19.46
N LEU A 32 2.24 -3.95 20.46
CA LEU A 32 0.92 -4.56 20.34
C LEU A 32 -0.01 -3.72 19.45
N GLY A 33 0.06 -2.39 19.52
CA GLY A 33 -0.68 -1.50 18.61
C GLY A 33 -0.33 -1.73 17.15
N MET A 34 0.96 -1.82 16.83
CA MET A 34 1.44 -2.10 15.46
C MET A 34 1.11 -3.53 15.01
N SER A 35 1.02 -4.49 15.93
CA SER A 35 0.64 -5.86 15.59
C SER A 35 -0.81 -5.98 15.10
N VAL A 36 -1.70 -5.04 15.44
CA VAL A 36 -3.07 -4.98 14.89
C VAL A 36 -3.01 -4.80 13.38
N PHE A 37 -2.19 -3.87 12.88
CA PHE A 37 -1.96 -3.70 11.44
C PHE A 37 -1.26 -4.92 10.82
N SER A 38 -0.33 -5.55 11.55
CA SER A 38 0.31 -6.81 11.11
C SER A 38 -0.71 -7.90 10.86
N VAL A 39 -1.64 -8.11 11.80
CA VAL A 39 -2.70 -9.10 11.69
C VAL A 39 -3.64 -8.77 10.53
N THR A 40 -4.02 -7.50 10.35
CA THR A 40 -4.82 -7.05 9.20
C THR A 40 -4.15 -7.44 7.88
N MET A 41 -2.87 -7.12 7.72
CA MET A 41 -2.14 -7.35 6.48
C MET A 41 -1.92 -8.86 6.21
N LEU A 42 -1.60 -9.63 7.24
CA LEU A 42 -1.47 -11.10 7.14
C LEU A 42 -2.81 -11.75 6.82
N ALA A 43 -3.89 -11.34 7.49
CA ALA A 43 -5.23 -11.85 7.22
C ALA A 43 -5.66 -11.53 5.78
N GLN A 44 -5.45 -10.30 5.30
CA GLN A 44 -5.72 -9.95 3.91
C GLN A 44 -4.98 -10.90 2.94
N SER A 45 -3.68 -11.09 3.12
CA SER A 45 -2.86 -11.93 2.23
C SER A 45 -3.23 -13.40 2.29
N LEU A 46 -3.60 -13.93 3.46
CA LEU A 46 -4.04 -15.32 3.62
C LEU A 46 -5.41 -15.57 2.99
N PHE A 47 -6.32 -14.61 3.09
CA PHE A 47 -7.67 -14.75 2.56
C PHE A 47 -7.78 -14.36 1.08
N GLU A 48 -6.79 -13.71 0.47
CA GLU A 48 -6.87 -13.23 -0.92
C GLU A 48 -7.17 -14.36 -1.92
N VAL A 49 -6.49 -15.50 -1.82
CA VAL A 49 -6.75 -16.65 -2.71
C VAL A 49 -8.11 -17.30 -2.43
N PRO A 50 -8.50 -17.64 -1.18
CA PRO A 50 -9.83 -18.18 -0.89
C PRO A 50 -10.97 -17.26 -1.32
N THR A 51 -10.86 -15.95 -1.10
CA THR A 51 -11.90 -14.98 -1.47
C THR A 51 -12.01 -14.78 -2.97
N GLY A 52 -10.90 -14.87 -3.71
CA GLY A 52 -10.90 -14.86 -5.18
C GLY A 52 -11.66 -16.06 -5.74
N VAL A 53 -11.37 -17.27 -5.26
CA VAL A 53 -12.11 -18.48 -5.65
C VAL A 53 -13.60 -18.37 -5.30
N LEU A 54 -13.90 -17.87 -4.09
CA LEU A 54 -15.29 -17.65 -3.68
C LEU A 54 -15.98 -16.64 -4.60
N SER A 55 -15.31 -15.56 -4.98
CA SER A 55 -15.86 -14.56 -5.92
C SER A 55 -16.28 -15.18 -7.25
N ASP A 56 -15.46 -16.09 -7.79
CA ASP A 56 -15.77 -16.78 -9.05
C ASP A 56 -16.97 -17.75 -8.90
N MET A 57 -17.22 -18.28 -7.69
CA MET A 57 -18.31 -19.21 -7.42
C MET A 57 -19.64 -18.49 -7.11
N VAL A 58 -19.62 -17.43 -6.31
CA VAL A 58 -20.84 -16.79 -5.79
C VAL A 58 -21.22 -15.52 -6.54
N GLY A 59 -20.29 -14.97 -7.31
CA GLY A 59 -20.45 -13.74 -8.09
C GLY A 59 -19.79 -12.52 -7.45
N ARG A 60 -19.50 -11.52 -8.29
CA ARG A 60 -18.75 -10.30 -7.92
C ARG A 60 -19.48 -9.45 -6.90
N LYS A 61 -20.77 -9.19 -7.11
CA LYS A 61 -21.61 -8.40 -6.19
C LYS A 61 -21.65 -9.01 -4.79
N ARG A 62 -21.93 -10.33 -4.71
CA ARG A 62 -22.06 -11.00 -3.40
C ARG A 62 -20.73 -10.92 -2.63
N THR A 63 -19.61 -11.03 -3.33
CA THR A 63 -18.29 -10.89 -2.76
C THR A 63 -18.07 -9.49 -2.16
N VAL A 64 -18.48 -8.43 -2.88
CA VAL A 64 -18.44 -7.05 -2.35
C VAL A 64 -19.31 -6.91 -1.10
N VAL A 65 -20.51 -7.51 -1.09
CA VAL A 65 -21.40 -7.50 0.09
C VAL A 65 -20.74 -8.18 1.29
N TYR A 66 -20.13 -9.35 1.10
CA TYR A 66 -19.40 -10.04 2.19
C TYR A 66 -18.25 -9.22 2.73
N GLY A 67 -17.50 -8.54 1.84
CA GLY A 67 -16.46 -7.62 2.24
C GLY A 67 -16.99 -6.45 3.08
N ALA A 68 -18.13 -5.87 2.70
CA ALA A 68 -18.75 -4.79 3.46
C ALA A 68 -19.24 -5.26 4.84
N VAL A 69 -19.81 -6.47 4.92
CA VAL A 69 -20.19 -7.08 6.22
C VAL A 69 -18.96 -7.27 7.10
N ALA A 70 -17.89 -7.85 6.57
CA ALA A 70 -16.64 -8.01 7.30
C ALA A 70 -16.07 -6.66 7.78
N GLY A 71 -16.13 -5.61 6.95
CA GLY A 71 -15.75 -4.26 7.32
C GLY A 71 -16.58 -3.66 8.46
N VAL A 72 -17.91 -3.86 8.47
CA VAL A 72 -18.76 -3.43 9.57
C VAL A 72 -18.38 -4.16 10.87
N PHE A 73 -18.18 -5.48 10.82
CA PHE A 73 -17.71 -6.23 11.99
C PHE A 73 -16.35 -5.72 12.48
N SER A 74 -15.40 -5.50 11.57
CA SER A 74 -14.08 -4.97 11.90
C SER A 74 -14.19 -3.67 12.71
N LEU A 75 -14.85 -2.66 12.15
CA LEU A 75 -14.96 -1.35 12.80
C LEU A 75 -15.79 -1.40 14.08
N THR A 76 -16.78 -2.30 14.15
CA THR A 76 -17.56 -2.52 15.40
C THR A 76 -16.66 -3.09 16.49
N PHE A 77 -15.79 -4.08 16.19
CA PHE A 77 -14.83 -4.61 17.16
C PHE A 77 -13.79 -3.58 17.57
N TYR A 78 -13.31 -2.74 16.65
CA TYR A 78 -12.43 -1.63 16.99
C TYR A 78 -13.14 -0.60 17.88
N ALA A 79 -14.42 -0.29 17.63
CA ALA A 79 -15.19 0.66 18.41
C ALA A 79 -15.58 0.14 19.81
N ILE A 80 -15.90 -1.16 19.93
CA ILE A 80 -16.09 -1.81 21.24
C ILE A 80 -14.79 -1.66 22.07
N GLY A 81 -13.63 -1.85 21.42
CA GLY A 81 -12.33 -1.64 22.06
C GLY A 81 -12.16 -2.46 23.34
N GLY A 82 -11.68 -1.79 24.39
CA GLY A 82 -11.61 -2.31 25.75
C GLY A 82 -10.56 -3.40 25.97
N THR A 83 -10.24 -4.23 24.97
CA THR A 83 -9.24 -5.29 25.07
C THR A 83 -8.44 -5.44 23.77
N TYR A 84 -7.19 -5.85 23.90
CA TYR A 84 -6.35 -6.17 22.75
C TYR A 84 -6.94 -7.29 21.89
N LEU A 85 -7.62 -8.27 22.49
CA LEU A 85 -8.27 -9.36 21.75
C LEU A 85 -9.36 -8.84 20.81
N ALA A 86 -10.17 -7.86 21.26
CA ALA A 86 -11.18 -7.23 20.41
C ALA A 86 -10.54 -6.53 19.19
N LEU A 87 -9.40 -5.86 19.38
CA LEU A 87 -8.64 -5.26 18.28
C LEU A 87 -8.14 -6.32 17.29
N LEU A 88 -7.62 -7.46 17.78
CA LEU A 88 -7.16 -8.55 16.90
C LEU A 88 -8.30 -9.17 16.10
N VAL A 89 -9.47 -9.38 16.71
CA VAL A 89 -10.66 -9.85 15.99
C VAL A 89 -11.07 -8.84 14.92
N GLY A 90 -11.10 -7.55 15.26
CA GLY A 90 -11.34 -6.47 14.30
C GLY A 90 -10.35 -6.49 13.15
N ALA A 91 -9.06 -6.70 13.43
CA ALA A 91 -7.98 -6.79 12.44
C ALA A 91 -8.17 -7.95 11.46
N VAL A 92 -8.57 -9.13 11.96
CA VAL A 92 -8.87 -10.29 11.09
C VAL A 92 -10.04 -9.99 10.16
N PHE A 93 -11.12 -9.38 10.68
CA PHE A 93 -12.26 -8.99 9.85
C PHE A 93 -11.90 -7.88 8.86
N GLU A 94 -11.02 -6.92 9.23
CA GLU A 94 -10.52 -5.90 8.30
C GLU A 94 -9.74 -6.54 7.16
N GLY A 95 -8.81 -7.45 7.47
CA GLY A 95 -8.04 -8.18 6.48
C GLY A 95 -8.93 -9.01 5.55
N LEU A 96 -9.93 -9.70 6.10
CA LEU A 96 -10.92 -10.43 5.32
C LEU A 96 -11.72 -9.51 4.39
N GLY A 97 -12.20 -8.37 4.89
CA GLY A 97 -12.90 -7.37 4.08
C GLY A 97 -12.04 -6.85 2.94
N ARG A 98 -10.79 -6.51 3.21
CA ARG A 98 -9.82 -6.07 2.18
C ARG A 98 -9.55 -7.17 1.15
N ALA A 99 -9.45 -8.43 1.56
CA ALA A 99 -9.28 -9.56 0.66
C ALA A 99 -10.47 -9.74 -0.30
N PHE A 100 -11.69 -9.54 0.17
CA PHE A 100 -12.89 -9.56 -0.67
C PHE A 100 -12.92 -8.43 -1.71
N TYR A 101 -12.30 -7.28 -1.43
CA TYR A 101 -12.23 -6.16 -2.36
C TYR A 101 -11.07 -6.27 -3.35
N SER A 102 -9.98 -6.95 -2.96
CA SER A 102 -8.77 -7.08 -3.77
C SER A 102 -9.08 -7.72 -5.13
N GLY A 103 -8.83 -6.98 -6.22
CA GLY A 103 -9.12 -7.41 -7.58
C GLY A 103 -10.61 -7.53 -7.95
N ASN A 104 -11.51 -7.77 -6.98
CA ASN A 104 -12.93 -7.97 -7.24
C ASN A 104 -13.65 -6.68 -7.67
N ASN A 105 -13.30 -5.53 -7.08
CA ASN A 105 -13.90 -4.25 -7.44
C ASN A 105 -13.59 -3.83 -8.87
N GLU A 106 -12.35 -4.04 -9.32
CA GLU A 106 -11.94 -3.76 -10.70
C GLU A 106 -12.58 -4.74 -11.68
N ALA A 107 -12.66 -6.03 -11.32
CA ALA A 107 -13.33 -7.05 -12.12
C ALA A 107 -14.82 -6.74 -12.25
N LEU A 108 -15.51 -6.36 -11.17
CA LEU A 108 -16.93 -5.96 -11.20
C LEU A 108 -17.14 -4.75 -12.13
N LEU A 109 -16.24 -3.77 -12.08
CA LEU A 109 -16.28 -2.61 -12.97
C LEU A 109 -16.12 -3.03 -14.44
N TYR A 110 -15.10 -3.84 -14.72
CA TYR A 110 -14.81 -4.32 -16.07
C TYR A 110 -15.97 -5.14 -16.64
N ASP A 111 -16.43 -6.16 -15.92
CA ASP A 111 -17.54 -7.04 -16.34
C ASP A 111 -18.82 -6.23 -16.58
N THR A 112 -19.11 -5.21 -15.73
CA THR A 112 -20.24 -4.31 -15.93
C THR A 112 -20.11 -3.48 -17.23
N LEU A 113 -18.92 -2.98 -17.54
CA LEU A 113 -18.70 -2.21 -18.76
C LEU A 113 -18.76 -3.09 -20.02
N VAL A 114 -18.28 -4.34 -19.94
CA VAL A 114 -18.42 -5.32 -21.02
C VAL A 114 -19.89 -5.61 -21.31
N GLU A 115 -20.73 -5.80 -20.28
CA GLU A 115 -22.18 -6.01 -20.46
C GLU A 115 -22.90 -4.81 -21.10
N MET A 116 -22.33 -3.61 -20.97
CA MET A 116 -22.82 -2.36 -21.55
C MET A 116 -22.19 -2.03 -22.92
N ASP A 117 -21.34 -2.90 -23.49
CA ASP A 117 -20.52 -2.65 -24.70
C ASP A 117 -19.64 -1.40 -24.58
N ARG A 118 -19.10 -1.13 -23.37
CA ARG A 118 -18.31 0.07 -23.02
C ARG A 118 -16.96 -0.28 -22.39
N GLN A 119 -16.35 -1.41 -22.72
CA GLN A 119 -15.04 -1.84 -22.19
C GLN A 119 -13.92 -0.84 -22.45
N ASP A 120 -14.01 -0.05 -23.53
CA ASP A 120 -13.02 0.98 -23.89
C ASP A 120 -13.02 2.15 -22.88
N ASP A 121 -14.12 2.35 -22.15
CA ASP A 121 -14.24 3.36 -21.10
C ASP A 121 -13.64 2.92 -19.76
N PHE A 122 -13.12 1.69 -19.64
CA PHE A 122 -12.65 1.11 -18.37
C PHE A 122 -11.67 2.03 -17.64
N GLN A 123 -10.65 2.54 -18.35
CA GLN A 123 -9.65 3.43 -17.76
C GLN A 123 -10.27 4.72 -17.19
N GLN A 124 -11.26 5.29 -17.87
CA GLN A 124 -11.95 6.49 -17.42
C GLN A 124 -12.75 6.24 -16.14
N TYR A 125 -13.48 5.12 -16.08
CA TYR A 125 -14.29 4.78 -14.91
C TYR A 125 -13.43 4.33 -13.74
N LEU A 126 -12.33 3.61 -13.98
CA LEU A 126 -11.34 3.28 -12.97
C LEU A 126 -10.74 4.56 -12.34
N GLY A 127 -10.39 5.53 -13.18
CA GLY A 127 -9.92 6.85 -12.70
C GLY A 127 -10.96 7.57 -11.84
N LYS A 128 -12.24 7.54 -12.21
CA LYS A 128 -13.33 8.15 -11.42
C LYS A 128 -13.51 7.45 -10.06
N THR A 129 -13.48 6.12 -10.01
CA THR A 129 -13.63 5.37 -8.75
C THR A 129 -12.43 5.59 -7.84
N SER A 130 -11.21 5.63 -8.39
CA SER A 130 -9.99 5.95 -7.64
C SER A 130 -9.97 7.39 -7.11
N SER A 131 -10.56 8.33 -7.84
CA SER A 131 -10.71 9.72 -7.36
C SER A 131 -11.65 9.79 -6.16
N MET A 132 -12.75 9.04 -6.17
CA MET A 132 -13.68 8.97 -5.02
C MET A 132 -13.02 8.39 -3.77
N PHE A 133 -12.17 7.39 -3.93
CA PHE A 133 -11.33 6.86 -2.86
C PHE A 133 -10.45 7.95 -2.22
N GLN A 134 -9.71 8.72 -3.02
CA GLN A 134 -8.84 9.78 -2.50
C GLN A 134 -9.60 10.91 -1.81
N ILE A 135 -10.76 11.28 -2.36
CA ILE A 135 -11.64 12.29 -1.74
C ILE A 135 -12.17 11.79 -0.39
N ALA A 136 -12.56 10.52 -0.31
CA ALA A 136 -13.03 9.91 0.93
C ALA A 136 -11.94 9.95 2.01
N LEU A 137 -10.72 9.53 1.69
CA LEU A 137 -9.57 9.57 2.60
C LEU A 137 -9.25 10.99 3.08
N ALA A 138 -9.32 11.98 2.18
CA ALA A 138 -9.00 13.36 2.51
C ALA A 138 -10.03 13.96 3.48
N ILE A 139 -11.33 13.82 3.17
CA ILE A 139 -12.42 14.35 4.01
C ILE A 139 -12.48 13.61 5.35
N SER A 140 -12.38 12.28 5.31
CA SER A 140 -12.46 11.46 6.54
C SER A 140 -11.31 11.74 7.50
N ALA A 141 -10.11 12.03 6.98
CA ALA A 141 -8.96 12.37 7.82
C ALA A 141 -9.18 13.67 8.60
N LEU A 142 -9.75 14.71 7.96
CA LEU A 142 -10.09 15.97 8.63
C LEU A 142 -11.14 15.77 9.71
N ILE A 143 -12.24 15.08 9.36
CA ILE A 143 -13.33 14.80 10.29
C ILE A 143 -12.82 13.96 11.47
N GLY A 144 -12.01 12.92 11.17
CA GLY A 144 -11.41 12.06 12.20
C GLY A 144 -10.51 12.83 13.15
N GLY A 145 -9.64 13.71 12.65
CA GLY A 145 -8.81 14.58 13.47
C GLY A 145 -9.64 15.48 14.39
N LEU A 146 -10.69 16.14 13.87
CA LEU A 146 -11.55 17.02 14.66
C LEU A 146 -12.30 16.25 15.77
N ILE A 147 -12.85 15.07 15.46
CA ILE A 147 -13.55 14.25 16.45
C ILE A 147 -12.57 13.67 17.48
N ALA A 148 -11.34 13.36 17.06
CA ALA A 148 -10.29 12.83 17.93
C ALA A 148 -9.92 13.81 19.08
N ALA A 149 -10.09 15.12 18.88
CA ALA A 149 -9.93 16.09 19.95
C ALA A 149 -10.94 15.94 21.09
N ILE A 150 -12.07 15.24 20.82
CA ILE A 150 -13.11 14.99 21.81
C ILE A 150 -12.88 13.61 22.45
N SER A 151 -12.81 12.54 21.62
CA SER A 151 -12.60 11.17 22.05
C SER A 151 -12.16 10.26 20.91
N PHE A 152 -11.17 9.42 21.13
CA PHE A 152 -10.76 8.38 20.19
C PHE A 152 -11.84 7.31 20.01
N GLU A 153 -12.55 6.95 21.07
CA GLU A 153 -13.66 6.00 21.02
C GLU A 153 -14.78 6.52 20.11
N LEU A 154 -15.10 7.81 20.22
CA LEU A 154 -16.10 8.45 19.37
C LEU A 154 -15.70 8.38 17.88
N VAL A 155 -14.41 8.57 17.55
CA VAL A 155 -13.91 8.40 16.18
C VAL A 155 -14.17 6.99 15.67
N MET A 156 -13.91 5.98 16.51
CA MET A 156 -14.14 4.57 16.13
C MET A 156 -15.62 4.29 15.88
N TRP A 157 -16.52 4.72 16.75
CA TRP A 157 -17.96 4.56 16.54
C TRP A 157 -18.47 5.32 15.31
N VAL A 158 -18.01 6.55 15.09
CA VAL A 158 -18.34 7.32 13.88
C VAL A 158 -17.82 6.62 12.61
N SER A 159 -16.71 5.90 12.69
CA SER A 159 -16.15 5.16 11.54
C SER A 159 -17.00 3.93 11.15
N VAL A 160 -17.85 3.41 12.04
CA VAL A 160 -18.79 2.33 11.70
C VAL A 160 -19.86 2.81 10.72
N VAL A 161 -20.28 4.08 10.81
CA VAL A 161 -21.38 4.63 10.00
C VAL A 161 -21.09 4.60 8.50
N PRO A 162 -19.93 5.13 8.00
CA PRO A 162 -19.62 5.05 6.58
C PRO A 162 -19.54 3.61 6.06
N MET A 163 -18.98 2.69 6.85
CA MET A 163 -18.91 1.28 6.47
C MET A 163 -20.29 0.63 6.41
N ALA A 164 -21.20 0.98 7.31
CA ALA A 164 -22.60 0.55 7.24
C ALA A 164 -23.30 1.14 6.00
N LEU A 165 -23.01 2.39 5.63
CA LEU A 165 -23.49 2.98 4.37
C LEU A 165 -22.90 2.26 3.14
N ALA A 166 -21.63 1.89 3.16
CA ALA A 166 -21.01 1.05 2.11
C ALA A 166 -21.76 -0.28 1.98
N PHE A 167 -22.07 -0.94 3.09
CA PHE A 167 -22.88 -2.16 3.10
C PHE A 167 -24.24 -1.93 2.44
N VAL A 168 -24.99 -0.89 2.81
CA VAL A 168 -26.30 -0.57 2.21
C VAL A 168 -26.18 -0.30 0.71
N VAL A 169 -25.14 0.43 0.28
CA VAL A 169 -24.87 0.69 -1.15
C VAL A 169 -24.53 -0.62 -1.88
N SER A 170 -23.75 -1.51 -1.27
CA SER A 170 -23.36 -2.80 -1.87
C SER A 170 -24.57 -3.68 -2.20
N LEU A 171 -25.63 -3.64 -1.40
CA LEU A 171 -26.87 -4.39 -1.65
C LEU A 171 -27.57 -3.96 -2.96
N ARG A 172 -27.37 -2.70 -3.38
CA ARG A 172 -27.95 -2.15 -4.61
C ARG A 172 -27.09 -2.35 -5.87
N LEU A 173 -25.88 -2.89 -5.73
CA LEU A 173 -25.07 -3.26 -6.89
C LEU A 173 -25.79 -4.33 -7.72
N VAL A 174 -25.47 -4.39 -8.99
CA VAL A 174 -26.03 -5.39 -9.92
C VAL A 174 -24.93 -6.41 -10.24
N GLU A 175 -25.28 -7.69 -10.24
CA GLU A 175 -24.37 -8.76 -10.65
C GLU A 175 -24.25 -8.78 -12.18
N PRO A 176 -23.04 -8.64 -12.77
CA PRO A 176 -22.86 -8.79 -14.20
C PRO A 176 -23.13 -10.24 -14.66
N ARG A 177 -23.71 -10.40 -15.83
CA ARG A 177 -24.01 -11.73 -16.40
C ARG A 177 -22.77 -12.40 -17.01
N ALA A 178 -21.79 -11.61 -17.46
CA ALA A 178 -20.56 -12.11 -18.04
C ALA A 178 -19.56 -12.48 -16.92
N HIS A 179 -19.28 -13.78 -16.78
CA HIS A 179 -18.20 -14.28 -15.94
C HIS A 179 -17.06 -14.76 -16.81
N SER A 180 -15.99 -14.00 -16.93
CA SER A 180 -14.74 -14.44 -17.55
C SER A 180 -13.92 -15.27 -16.54
N GLY A 181 -14.37 -16.50 -16.27
CA GLY A 181 -13.65 -17.43 -15.41
C GLY A 181 -12.42 -18.01 -16.13
N SER A 182 -11.23 -17.49 -15.91
CA SER A 182 -10.00 -18.17 -16.34
C SER A 182 -9.61 -19.24 -15.32
N ARG A 183 -9.87 -20.50 -15.62
CA ARG A 183 -9.38 -21.65 -14.86
C ARG A 183 -7.94 -21.96 -15.26
N GLY A 184 -6.97 -21.26 -14.67
CA GLY A 184 -5.56 -21.64 -14.76
C GLY A 184 -5.14 -22.58 -13.63
N ASN A 185 -4.24 -23.52 -13.90
CA ASN A 185 -3.64 -24.36 -12.84
C ASN A 185 -2.61 -23.55 -12.06
N ILE A 186 -3.06 -22.94 -10.96
CA ILE A 186 -2.26 -22.04 -10.09
C ILE A 186 -0.96 -22.73 -9.61
N TYR A 187 -0.98 -24.02 -9.29
CA TYR A 187 0.19 -24.74 -8.79
C TYR A 187 1.30 -24.94 -9.82
N ALA A 188 0.94 -25.19 -11.10
CA ALA A 188 1.94 -25.32 -12.16
C ALA A 188 2.66 -24.00 -12.42
N HIS A 189 1.93 -22.89 -12.40
CA HIS A 189 2.50 -21.54 -12.55
C HIS A 189 3.41 -21.17 -11.38
N PHE A 190 3.05 -21.57 -10.14
CA PHE A 190 3.83 -21.27 -8.94
C PHE A 190 5.24 -21.89 -8.97
N SER A 191 5.37 -23.18 -9.32
CA SER A 191 6.67 -23.86 -9.39
C SER A 191 7.60 -23.25 -10.44
N THR A 192 7.04 -22.87 -11.60
CA THR A 192 7.78 -22.22 -12.68
C THR A 192 8.23 -20.81 -12.27
N ALA A 193 7.36 -20.05 -11.64
CA ALA A 193 7.65 -18.71 -11.13
C ALA A 193 8.77 -18.75 -10.07
N LEU A 194 8.72 -19.71 -9.13
CA LEU A 194 9.76 -19.86 -8.10
C LEU A 194 11.12 -20.27 -8.70
N ARG A 195 11.12 -21.10 -9.73
CA ARG A 195 12.34 -21.47 -10.46
C ARG A 195 12.95 -20.24 -11.14
N HIS A 196 12.12 -19.46 -11.85
CA HIS A 196 12.57 -18.22 -12.50
C HIS A 196 13.13 -17.22 -11.49
N PHE A 197 12.45 -17.02 -10.36
CA PHE A 197 12.94 -16.19 -9.25
C PHE A 197 14.31 -16.62 -8.76
N ARG A 198 14.53 -17.95 -8.57
CA ARG A 198 15.84 -18.49 -8.14
C ARG A 198 16.95 -18.27 -9.18
N GLN A 199 16.63 -18.30 -10.46
CA GLN A 199 17.60 -18.18 -11.54
C GLN A 199 17.93 -16.74 -11.93
N ASN A 200 16.99 -15.81 -11.77
CA ASN A 200 17.18 -14.40 -12.13
C ASN A 200 17.64 -13.55 -10.93
N ALA A 201 18.96 -13.28 -10.85
CA ALA A 201 19.55 -12.49 -9.77
C ALA A 201 19.03 -11.04 -9.71
N ARG A 202 18.75 -10.46 -10.90
CA ARG A 202 18.20 -9.09 -10.99
C ARG A 202 16.78 -9.03 -10.46
N LEU A 203 15.94 -9.98 -10.84
CA LEU A 203 14.58 -10.11 -10.32
C LEU A 203 14.58 -10.29 -8.80
N ARG A 204 15.44 -11.16 -8.25
CA ARG A 204 15.55 -11.33 -6.80
C ARG A 204 15.91 -10.03 -6.09
N ALA A 205 16.90 -9.31 -6.60
CA ALA A 205 17.34 -8.06 -6.00
C ALA A 205 16.25 -6.99 -6.04
N LEU A 206 15.53 -6.85 -7.16
CA LEU A 206 14.40 -5.90 -7.29
C LEU A 206 13.23 -6.29 -6.39
N SER A 207 12.87 -7.57 -6.32
CA SER A 207 11.79 -8.06 -5.45
C SER A 207 12.12 -7.84 -3.97
N ILE A 208 13.34 -8.20 -3.53
CA ILE A 208 13.76 -7.99 -2.14
C ILE A 208 13.79 -6.49 -1.81
N ALA A 209 14.32 -5.65 -2.71
CA ALA A 209 14.31 -4.20 -2.51
C ALA A 209 12.89 -3.65 -2.39
N SER A 210 11.96 -4.11 -3.23
CA SER A 210 10.54 -3.71 -3.17
C SER A 210 9.86 -4.18 -1.88
N ILE A 211 10.07 -5.42 -1.46
CA ILE A 211 9.54 -5.98 -0.22
C ILE A 211 10.03 -5.18 1.01
N LEU A 212 11.33 -4.89 1.07
CA LEU A 212 11.91 -4.10 2.17
C LEU A 212 11.43 -2.65 2.14
N SER A 213 11.37 -2.02 0.95
CA SER A 213 10.81 -0.66 0.81
C SER A 213 9.35 -0.58 1.26
N PHE A 214 8.54 -1.57 0.89
CA PHE A 214 7.15 -1.65 1.33
C PHE A 214 7.06 -1.82 2.84
N ALA A 215 7.79 -2.78 3.41
CA ALA A 215 7.73 -3.08 4.84
C ALA A 215 8.18 -1.88 5.70
N THR A 216 9.30 -1.24 5.37
CA THR A 216 9.81 -0.07 6.10
C THR A 216 8.94 1.17 5.88
N GLY A 217 8.55 1.43 4.64
CA GLY A 217 7.75 2.60 4.27
C GLY A 217 6.35 2.57 4.89
N GLU A 218 5.63 1.46 4.76
CA GLU A 218 4.27 1.30 5.30
C GLU A 218 4.27 1.32 6.83
N SER A 219 5.25 0.65 7.48
CA SER A 219 5.39 0.70 8.94
C SER A 219 5.65 2.12 9.44
N SER A 220 6.55 2.85 8.79
CA SER A 220 6.83 4.27 9.13
C SER A 220 5.61 5.15 8.88
N TRP A 221 4.88 4.92 7.79
CA TRP A 221 3.67 5.66 7.47
C TRP A 221 2.60 5.53 8.57
N LEU A 222 2.29 4.30 8.97
CA LEU A 222 1.30 4.03 10.01
C LEU A 222 1.75 4.53 11.40
N PHE A 223 3.05 4.48 11.68
CA PHE A 223 3.60 4.90 12.96
C PHE A 223 3.85 6.41 13.07
N ARG A 224 3.81 7.15 11.95
CA ARG A 224 4.08 8.60 11.89
C ARG A 224 3.18 9.41 12.80
N SER A 225 1.92 9.00 12.99
CA SER A 225 0.97 9.72 13.86
C SER A 225 1.46 9.83 15.29
N ALA A 226 2.21 8.84 15.82
CA ALA A 226 2.82 8.89 17.15
C ALA A 226 3.91 9.97 17.27
N PHE A 227 4.65 10.25 16.19
CA PHE A 227 5.59 11.36 16.13
C PHE A 227 4.87 12.70 16.01
N ILE A 228 3.86 12.79 15.13
CA ILE A 228 3.15 14.06 14.89
C ILE A 228 2.42 14.52 16.14
N GLU A 229 1.81 13.61 16.89
CA GLU A 229 1.12 13.90 18.15
C GLU A 229 2.04 14.53 19.21
N SER A 230 3.34 14.20 19.19
CA SER A 230 4.31 14.81 20.12
C SER A 230 4.58 16.30 19.83
N LEU A 231 4.22 16.81 18.66
CA LEU A 231 4.51 18.18 18.20
C LEU A 231 3.26 18.99 17.86
N TRP A 232 2.19 18.32 17.44
CA TRP A 232 0.94 18.94 17.05
C TRP A 232 -0.22 18.45 17.92
N PRO A 233 -1.25 19.27 18.12
CA PRO A 233 -2.46 18.82 18.80
C PRO A 233 -3.16 17.71 18.01
N VAL A 234 -3.86 16.82 18.69
CA VAL A 234 -4.49 15.60 18.11
C VAL A 234 -5.37 15.93 16.91
N TRP A 235 -6.14 17.01 16.92
CA TRP A 235 -6.99 17.40 15.78
C TRP A 235 -6.18 17.67 14.50
N ALA A 236 -4.93 18.12 14.64
CA ALA A 236 -4.08 18.43 13.50
C ALA A 236 -3.48 17.18 12.80
N LEU A 237 -3.59 15.98 13.41
CA LEU A 237 -3.27 14.71 12.75
C LEU A 237 -4.05 14.53 11.45
N GLY A 238 -5.32 14.96 11.44
CA GLY A 238 -6.14 14.97 10.22
C GLY A 238 -5.59 15.89 9.13
N ILE A 239 -5.03 17.04 9.50
CA ILE A 239 -4.38 17.96 8.54
C ILE A 239 -3.10 17.33 7.98
N ALA A 240 -2.26 16.73 8.82
CA ALA A 240 -1.06 16.04 8.34
C ALA A 240 -1.41 14.92 7.34
N GLN A 241 -2.44 14.13 7.64
CA GLN A 241 -2.92 13.07 6.76
C GLN A 241 -3.49 13.62 5.44
N LEU A 242 -4.23 14.75 5.50
CA LEU A 242 -4.72 15.43 4.31
C LEU A 242 -3.57 15.91 3.40
N ILE A 243 -2.56 16.58 3.97
CA ILE A 243 -1.37 17.04 3.22
C ILE A 243 -0.68 15.83 2.56
N ALA A 244 -0.50 14.75 3.30
CA ALA A 244 0.17 13.56 2.81
C ALA A 244 -0.62 12.90 1.65
N ASN A 245 -1.93 12.75 1.78
CA ASN A 245 -2.78 12.18 0.72
C ASN A 245 -2.82 13.10 -0.52
N ALA A 246 -2.91 14.40 -0.33
CA ALA A 246 -2.91 15.37 -1.44
C ALA A 246 -1.57 15.35 -2.21
N THR A 247 -0.44 15.36 -1.51
CA THR A 247 0.88 15.29 -2.14
C THR A 247 1.15 13.94 -2.81
N ALA A 248 0.68 12.84 -2.23
CA ALA A 248 0.72 11.52 -2.87
C ALA A 248 -0.13 11.48 -4.16
N ALA A 249 -1.34 12.05 -4.15
CA ALA A 249 -2.19 12.13 -5.33
C ALA A 249 -1.52 12.92 -6.47
N ILE A 250 -0.91 14.07 -6.15
CA ILE A 250 -0.11 14.85 -7.10
C ILE A 250 1.04 14.00 -7.66
N SER A 251 1.74 13.27 -6.79
CA SER A 251 2.84 12.39 -7.18
C SER A 251 2.41 11.32 -8.19
N PHE A 252 1.30 10.64 -7.93
CA PHE A 252 0.76 9.63 -8.85
C PHE A 252 0.34 10.24 -10.18
N TYR A 253 -0.31 11.41 -10.16
CA TYR A 253 -0.76 12.08 -11.38
C TYR A 253 0.41 12.44 -12.32
N PHE A 254 1.52 12.91 -11.76
CA PHE A 254 2.70 13.31 -12.54
C PHE A 254 3.73 12.18 -12.72
N ALA A 255 3.53 10.98 -12.16
CA ALA A 255 4.52 9.90 -12.21
C ALA A 255 4.92 9.54 -13.65
N GLY A 256 3.95 9.30 -14.54
CA GLY A 256 4.22 8.92 -15.91
C GLY A 256 5.04 9.97 -16.70
N PRO A 257 4.61 11.24 -16.77
CA PRO A 257 5.38 12.31 -17.41
C PRO A 257 6.79 12.49 -16.83
N LEU A 258 6.95 12.43 -15.52
CA LEU A 258 8.24 12.57 -14.86
C LEU A 258 9.17 11.40 -15.19
N ILE A 259 8.67 10.16 -15.14
CA ILE A 259 9.45 8.95 -15.49
C ILE A 259 9.92 9.01 -16.94
N ARG A 260 9.07 9.45 -17.88
CA ARG A 260 9.48 9.60 -19.28
C ARG A 260 10.56 10.67 -19.47
N ARG A 261 10.52 11.75 -18.69
CA ARG A 261 11.46 12.88 -18.83
C ARG A 261 12.81 12.63 -18.15
N PHE A 262 12.83 12.05 -16.95
CA PHE A 262 14.02 11.95 -16.12
C PHE A 262 14.58 10.52 -16.00
N GLY A 263 13.80 9.51 -16.40
CA GLY A 263 14.12 8.10 -16.28
C GLY A 263 13.86 7.52 -14.89
N GLU A 264 13.54 6.22 -14.86
CA GLU A 264 13.17 5.49 -13.64
C GLU A 264 14.26 5.51 -12.57
N PHE A 265 15.55 5.34 -12.99
CA PHE A 265 16.67 5.29 -12.06
C PHE A 265 16.83 6.59 -11.27
N ARG A 266 16.85 7.73 -11.95
CA ARG A 266 17.05 9.03 -11.30
C ARG A 266 15.91 9.37 -10.36
N LEU A 267 14.69 9.10 -10.77
CA LEU A 267 13.51 9.40 -9.97
C LEU A 267 13.40 8.46 -8.77
N LEU A 268 13.58 7.15 -8.96
CA LEU A 268 13.46 6.19 -7.88
C LEU A 268 14.56 6.41 -6.83
N VAL A 269 15.81 6.37 -7.22
CA VAL A 269 16.95 6.52 -6.29
C VAL A 269 17.03 7.94 -5.73
N GLY A 270 16.89 8.96 -6.58
CA GLY A 270 16.88 10.36 -6.16
C GLY A 270 15.68 10.70 -5.26
N GLY A 271 14.49 10.26 -5.64
CA GLY A 271 13.27 10.43 -4.85
C GLY A 271 13.36 9.76 -3.47
N MET A 272 13.83 8.51 -3.41
CA MET A 272 14.06 7.82 -2.14
C MET A 272 15.12 8.54 -1.28
N THR A 273 16.23 9.00 -1.89
CA THR A 273 17.28 9.71 -1.16
C THR A 273 16.76 11.01 -0.55
N ILE A 274 16.09 11.84 -1.35
CA ILE A 274 15.55 13.13 -0.87
C ILE A 274 14.47 12.87 0.21
N SER A 275 13.60 11.88 -0.02
CA SER A 275 12.57 11.47 0.93
C SER A 275 13.17 11.10 2.29
N GLU A 276 14.22 10.25 2.30
CA GLU A 276 14.86 9.85 3.55
C GLU A 276 15.64 10.98 4.24
N LEU A 277 16.25 11.88 3.48
CA LEU A 277 16.88 13.06 4.05
C LEU A 277 15.88 13.99 4.73
N ILE A 278 14.70 14.19 4.12
CA ILE A 278 13.62 14.98 4.74
C ILE A 278 13.11 14.29 6.01
N ASN A 279 12.91 12.96 5.99
CA ASN A 279 12.48 12.21 7.16
C ASN A 279 13.51 12.30 8.28
N LEU A 280 14.78 12.02 8.00
CA LEU A 280 15.87 12.09 8.99
C LEU A 280 16.03 13.51 9.56
N PHE A 281 15.98 14.55 8.72
CA PHE A 281 16.04 15.93 9.17
C PHE A 281 14.86 16.27 10.10
N SER A 282 13.64 15.89 9.71
CA SER A 282 12.44 16.16 10.50
C SER A 282 12.46 15.46 11.87
N LEU A 283 13.10 14.27 11.96
CA LEU A 283 13.24 13.50 13.19
C LEU A 283 14.43 13.95 14.05
N ALA A 284 15.55 14.34 13.42
CA ALA A 284 16.75 14.78 14.12
C ALA A 284 16.58 16.20 14.72
N VAL A 285 15.80 17.05 14.07
CA VAL A 285 15.51 18.43 14.52
C VAL A 285 13.99 18.60 14.63
N PRO A 286 13.34 18.00 15.64
CA PRO A 286 11.90 18.05 15.78
C PRO A 286 11.44 19.48 16.11
N THR A 287 10.67 20.05 15.19
CA THR A 287 10.08 21.39 15.29
C THR A 287 8.59 21.34 14.94
N VAL A 288 7.87 22.40 15.16
CA VAL A 288 6.45 22.52 14.75
C VAL A 288 6.26 22.35 13.24
N LEU A 289 7.30 22.56 12.42
CA LEU A 289 7.25 22.35 10.97
C LEU A 289 7.52 20.90 10.56
N SER A 290 8.13 20.08 11.42
CA SER A 290 8.51 18.71 11.10
C SER A 290 7.33 17.82 10.66
N PRO A 291 6.13 17.88 11.29
CA PRO A 291 4.95 17.16 10.81
C PRO A 291 4.53 17.55 9.38
N ALA A 292 4.55 18.83 9.04
CA ALA A 292 4.21 19.31 7.70
C ALA A 292 5.24 18.86 6.65
N LEU A 293 6.53 18.90 6.97
CA LEU A 293 7.61 18.40 6.10
C LEU A 293 7.46 16.90 5.85
N MET A 294 7.27 16.11 6.90
CA MET A 294 7.04 14.67 6.77
C MET A 294 5.77 14.33 5.98
N ALA A 295 4.69 15.06 6.18
CA ALA A 295 3.46 14.87 5.42
C ALA A 295 3.66 15.20 3.93
N SER A 296 4.30 16.34 3.62
CA SER A 296 4.60 16.78 2.26
C SER A 296 5.56 15.84 1.52
N ASN A 297 6.38 15.08 2.25
CA ASN A 297 7.32 14.10 1.71
C ASN A 297 6.62 12.98 0.90
N SER A 298 5.32 12.79 1.08
CA SER A 298 4.50 11.89 0.27
C SER A 298 4.45 12.27 -1.22
N ILE A 299 4.99 13.45 -1.61
CA ILE A 299 5.18 13.84 -3.01
C ILE A 299 6.10 12.89 -3.79
N PHE A 300 6.97 12.13 -3.13
CA PHE A 300 7.82 11.13 -3.77
C PHE A 300 7.15 9.75 -3.86
N PHE A 301 6.09 9.50 -3.09
CA PHE A 301 5.50 8.17 -2.94
C PHE A 301 4.96 7.60 -4.25
N GLY A 302 4.13 8.35 -4.99
CA GLY A 302 3.51 7.88 -6.23
C GLY A 302 4.54 7.57 -7.32
N VAL A 303 5.50 8.48 -7.52
CA VAL A 303 6.59 8.30 -8.52
C VAL A 303 7.44 7.08 -8.18
N ASN A 304 7.84 6.92 -6.91
CA ASN A 304 8.65 5.79 -6.47
C ASN A 304 7.90 4.46 -6.63
N THR A 305 6.61 4.43 -6.29
CA THR A 305 5.75 3.25 -6.43
C THR A 305 5.62 2.84 -7.89
N VAL A 306 5.28 3.77 -8.78
CA VAL A 306 5.10 3.49 -10.21
C VAL A 306 6.43 3.04 -10.83
N ALA A 307 7.55 3.71 -10.53
CA ALA A 307 8.86 3.35 -11.04
C ALA A 307 9.29 1.95 -10.57
N SER A 308 9.15 1.65 -9.28
CA SER A 308 9.51 0.35 -8.71
C SER A 308 8.66 -0.78 -9.30
N GLN A 309 7.34 -0.61 -9.38
CA GLN A 309 6.44 -1.61 -9.97
C GLN A 309 6.72 -1.84 -11.46
N SER A 310 6.96 -0.77 -12.24
CA SER A 310 7.31 -0.87 -13.64
C SER A 310 8.58 -1.70 -13.86
N LEU A 311 9.61 -1.47 -13.05
CA LEU A 311 10.88 -2.21 -13.11
C LEU A 311 10.69 -3.71 -12.82
N ILE A 312 9.92 -4.05 -11.80
CA ILE A 312 9.67 -5.44 -11.42
C ILE A 312 8.83 -6.15 -12.50
N GLN A 313 7.79 -5.49 -13.02
CA GLN A 313 6.92 -6.09 -14.01
C GLN A 313 7.61 -6.38 -15.35
N ARG A 314 8.65 -5.64 -15.71
CA ARG A 314 9.47 -5.92 -16.92
C ARG A 314 10.31 -7.18 -16.81
N GLU A 315 10.60 -7.65 -15.59
CA GLU A 315 11.33 -8.89 -15.37
C GLU A 315 10.43 -10.13 -15.46
N PHE A 316 9.11 -9.97 -15.59
CA PHE A 316 8.15 -11.06 -15.69
C PHE A 316 7.67 -11.28 -17.13
N THR A 317 7.51 -12.54 -17.50
CA THR A 317 6.69 -12.91 -18.65
C THR A 317 5.21 -12.72 -18.32
N ASP A 318 4.36 -12.53 -19.35
CA ASP A 318 2.92 -12.33 -19.15
C ASP A 318 2.27 -13.46 -18.33
N ALA A 319 2.69 -14.71 -18.57
CA ALA A 319 2.22 -15.89 -17.84
C ALA A 319 2.64 -15.92 -16.35
N GLN A 320 3.73 -15.24 -15.98
CA GLN A 320 4.27 -15.23 -14.62
C GLN A 320 3.83 -14.01 -13.81
N ARG A 321 3.38 -12.95 -14.48
CA ARG A 321 3.14 -11.62 -13.87
C ARG A 321 2.16 -11.69 -12.71
N ALA A 322 1.05 -12.39 -12.85
CA ALA A 322 0.06 -12.55 -11.79
C ALA A 322 0.61 -13.33 -10.58
N THR A 323 1.24 -14.49 -10.83
CA THR A 323 1.77 -15.36 -9.75
C THR A 323 2.91 -14.68 -8.99
N MET A 324 3.82 -14.02 -9.69
CA MET A 324 4.95 -13.32 -9.06
C MET A 324 4.49 -12.05 -8.34
N GLY A 325 3.48 -11.37 -8.86
CA GLY A 325 2.83 -10.24 -8.17
C GLY A 325 2.26 -10.65 -6.82
N SER A 326 1.47 -11.74 -6.79
CA SER A 326 0.90 -12.28 -5.55
C SER A 326 1.98 -12.76 -4.57
N LEU A 327 3.04 -13.42 -5.06
CA LEU A 327 4.15 -13.85 -4.21
C LEU A 327 4.89 -12.66 -3.57
N ASN A 328 5.17 -11.61 -4.35
CA ASN A 328 5.78 -10.38 -3.84
C ASN A 328 4.87 -9.67 -2.82
N SER A 329 3.57 -9.60 -3.07
CA SER A 329 2.60 -9.02 -2.14
C SER A 329 2.55 -9.80 -0.83
N PHE A 330 2.48 -11.13 -0.89
CA PHE A 330 2.49 -11.98 0.29
C PHE A 330 3.79 -11.82 1.10
N ALA A 331 4.96 -11.87 0.44
CA ALA A 331 6.25 -11.67 1.09
C ALA A 331 6.36 -10.25 1.69
N GLY A 332 5.82 -9.23 1.00
CA GLY A 332 5.72 -7.87 1.50
C GLY A 332 4.89 -7.77 2.78
N SER A 333 3.74 -8.46 2.82
CA SER A 333 2.86 -8.49 3.99
C SER A 333 3.51 -9.16 5.20
N VAL A 334 4.24 -10.27 4.98
CA VAL A 334 5.00 -10.94 6.04
C VAL A 334 6.14 -10.04 6.54
N ALA A 335 6.90 -9.43 5.64
CA ALA A 335 7.96 -8.50 6.00
C ALA A 335 7.40 -7.30 6.79
N PHE A 336 6.30 -6.72 6.31
CA PHE A 336 5.59 -5.64 7.01
C PHE A 336 5.17 -6.08 8.42
N ALA A 337 4.59 -7.27 8.58
CA ALA A 337 4.14 -7.76 9.88
C ALA A 337 5.28 -7.86 10.90
N VAL A 338 6.45 -8.34 10.45
CA VAL A 338 7.65 -8.40 11.29
C VAL A 338 8.19 -7.01 11.60
N PHE A 339 8.32 -6.17 10.57
CA PHE A 339 8.87 -4.82 10.70
C PHE A 339 8.02 -3.90 11.57
N SER A 340 6.70 -3.92 11.38
CA SER A 340 5.79 -3.08 12.13
C SER A 340 5.80 -3.44 13.61
N PHE A 341 5.81 -4.73 13.95
CA PHE A 341 5.95 -5.19 15.33
C PHE A 341 7.29 -4.76 15.94
N LEU A 342 8.40 -4.97 15.21
CA LEU A 342 9.73 -4.58 15.68
C LEU A 342 9.87 -3.06 15.86
N LEU A 343 9.31 -2.26 14.96
CA LEU A 343 9.27 -0.80 15.09
C LEU A 343 8.54 -0.38 16.36
N GLY A 344 7.35 -0.96 16.62
CA GLY A 344 6.61 -0.71 17.85
C GLY A 344 7.38 -1.12 19.10
N ALA A 345 7.98 -2.33 19.11
CA ALA A 345 8.78 -2.82 20.22
C ALA A 345 10.06 -1.98 20.47
N LEU A 346 10.64 -1.46 19.41
CA LEU A 346 11.77 -0.52 19.52
C LEU A 346 11.31 0.80 20.12
N ALA A 347 10.16 1.32 19.68
CA ALA A 347 9.58 2.56 20.19
C ALA A 347 9.20 2.44 21.68
N ASP A 348 8.70 1.29 22.13
CA ASP A 348 8.40 1.03 23.53
C ASP A 348 9.67 1.06 24.41
N ARG A 349 10.86 0.74 23.85
CA ARG A 349 12.12 0.69 24.60
C ARG A 349 12.92 1.99 24.57
N ILE A 350 13.03 2.62 23.43
CA ILE A 350 13.91 3.78 23.21
C ILE A 350 13.18 5.06 22.79
N GLY A 351 11.83 4.99 22.68
CA GLY A 351 10.99 6.12 22.28
C GLY A 351 10.71 6.17 20.78
N VAL A 352 9.70 6.95 20.41
CA VAL A 352 9.16 7.07 19.05
C VAL A 352 10.20 7.61 18.06
N ILE A 353 10.88 8.71 18.41
CA ILE A 353 11.82 9.38 17.48
C ILE A 353 13.03 8.49 17.15
N PRO A 354 13.76 7.92 18.14
CA PRO A 354 14.87 7.03 17.83
C PRO A 354 14.46 5.77 17.04
N ALA A 355 13.27 5.22 17.29
CA ALA A 355 12.74 4.08 16.54
C ALA A 355 12.49 4.42 15.07
N LEU A 356 11.89 5.58 14.79
CA LEU A 356 11.69 6.06 13.43
C LEU A 356 13.01 6.39 12.72
N ILE A 357 14.00 6.95 13.43
CA ILE A 357 15.35 7.17 12.86
C ILE A 357 15.97 5.82 12.48
N GLY A 358 15.86 4.80 13.34
CA GLY A 358 16.33 3.45 13.05
C GLY A 358 15.69 2.87 11.78
N THR A 359 14.38 3.08 11.60
CA THR A 359 13.66 2.65 10.40
C THR A 359 14.10 3.42 9.15
N ALA A 360 14.30 4.75 9.25
CA ALA A 360 14.79 5.58 8.15
C ALA A 360 16.20 5.14 7.72
N LEU A 361 17.10 4.85 8.67
CA LEU A 361 18.42 4.31 8.36
C LEU A 361 18.34 2.94 7.67
N LEU A 362 17.39 2.10 8.07
CA LEU A 362 17.19 0.79 7.46
C LEU A 362 16.64 0.89 6.02
N SER A 363 15.85 1.93 5.72
CA SER A 363 15.35 2.23 4.37
C SER A 363 16.46 2.58 3.38
N VAL A 364 17.68 2.84 3.85
CA VAL A 364 18.86 2.98 2.98
C VAL A 364 19.20 1.64 2.29
N VAL A 365 18.91 0.50 2.91
CA VAL A 365 19.23 -0.82 2.34
C VAL A 365 18.53 -1.05 1.00
N PRO A 366 17.20 -0.97 0.87
CA PRO A 366 16.53 -1.12 -0.42
C PRO A 366 16.95 -0.03 -1.43
N MET A 367 17.23 1.19 -0.99
CA MET A 367 17.74 2.25 -1.85
C MET A 367 19.10 1.87 -2.49
N VAL A 368 20.05 1.34 -1.70
CA VAL A 368 21.34 0.85 -2.20
C VAL A 368 21.15 -0.34 -3.13
N MET A 369 20.18 -1.24 -2.84
CA MET A 369 19.87 -2.35 -3.73
C MET A 369 19.37 -1.87 -5.09
N TYR A 370 18.42 -0.93 -5.13
CA TYR A 370 17.96 -0.32 -6.38
C TYR A 370 19.12 0.37 -7.11
N TRP A 371 19.92 1.14 -6.41
CA TRP A 371 21.09 1.81 -7.01
C TRP A 371 22.06 0.80 -7.67
N ARG A 372 22.39 -0.31 -7.00
CA ARG A 372 23.26 -1.35 -7.55
C ARG A 372 22.69 -2.04 -8.78
N VAL A 373 21.40 -2.35 -8.77
CA VAL A 373 20.73 -3.07 -9.86
C VAL A 373 20.48 -2.19 -11.09
N LEU A 374 20.22 -0.90 -10.86
CA LEU A 374 19.84 0.04 -11.91
C LEU A 374 21.00 0.90 -12.39
N ARG A 375 22.15 0.89 -11.72
CA ARG A 375 23.34 1.63 -12.13
C ARG A 375 23.69 1.25 -13.57
N PRO A 376 23.86 2.23 -14.49
CA PRO A 376 24.33 1.96 -15.84
C PRO A 376 25.67 1.22 -15.76
N ARG A 377 25.76 0.04 -16.36
CA ARG A 377 27.04 -0.62 -16.53
C ARG A 377 27.87 0.27 -17.45
N SER A 378 29.10 0.57 -17.05
CA SER A 378 30.07 1.17 -17.99
C SER A 378 30.13 0.30 -19.24
N PRO A 379 30.13 0.88 -20.46
CA PRO A 379 30.31 0.08 -21.68
C PRO A 379 31.51 -0.82 -21.46
N GLU A 380 31.37 -2.12 -21.69
CA GLU A 380 32.53 -3.00 -21.77
C GLU A 380 33.46 -2.40 -22.85
N PRO A 381 34.77 -2.29 -22.58
CA PRO A 381 35.70 -1.87 -23.60
C PRO A 381 35.47 -2.79 -24.82
N GLN A 382 35.10 -2.22 -25.95
CA GLN A 382 35.03 -3.00 -27.19
C GLN A 382 36.42 -3.62 -27.38
N PRO A 383 36.50 -4.91 -27.67
CA PRO A 383 37.81 -5.50 -28.03
C PRO A 383 38.37 -4.65 -29.13
N VAL A 384 39.59 -4.13 -28.90
CA VAL A 384 40.33 -3.41 -29.91
C VAL A 384 40.54 -4.38 -31.05
N ASP A 385 39.85 -4.11 -32.18
CA ASP A 385 40.01 -4.86 -33.41
C ASP A 385 41.49 -4.67 -33.83
N THR A 386 42.32 -5.62 -33.43
CA THR A 386 43.68 -5.72 -33.94
C THR A 386 43.58 -6.18 -35.39
N ALA A 387 43.26 -5.24 -36.28
CA ALA A 387 43.33 -5.46 -37.71
C ALA A 387 44.77 -5.89 -38.01
N GLU A 388 44.97 -7.16 -38.35
CA GLU A 388 46.19 -7.64 -38.95
C GLU A 388 46.50 -6.78 -40.20
N PRO A 389 47.73 -6.32 -40.36
CA PRO A 389 48.10 -5.61 -41.56
C PRO A 389 48.04 -6.60 -42.73
N THR A 390 47.10 -6.40 -43.61
CA THR A 390 47.07 -7.12 -44.92
C THR A 390 48.40 -6.80 -45.65
N SER A 391 49.31 -7.74 -45.55
CA SER A 391 50.48 -7.83 -46.44
C SER A 391 49.99 -8.00 -47.89
N LYS A 392 49.90 -6.91 -48.63
CA LYS A 392 50.01 -6.93 -50.08
C LYS A 392 51.47 -6.88 -50.46
N ALA A 393 52.04 -8.02 -50.78
CA ALA A 393 53.27 -8.10 -51.54
C ALA A 393 53.02 -8.96 -52.80
N LEU A 394 53.21 -8.30 -53.95
CA LEU A 394 53.50 -8.80 -55.33
C LEU A 394 52.52 -9.72 -56.01
#